data_7b1c8a023ca99c755b35e85e524fa27c
#
_entry.id   7b1c8a023ca99c755b35e85e524fa27c
#
_cell.length_a   1.000
_cell.length_b   1.000
_cell.length_c   1.000
_cell.angle_alpha   90.00
_cell.angle_beta   90.00
_cell.angle_gamma   90.00
#
_symmetry.space_group_name_H-M   'P 1'
#
loop_
_entity.id
_entity.type
_entity.pdbx_description
1 polymer ?
#
loop_
_entity_poly.entity_id
_entity_poly.type
_entity_poly.pdbx_seq_one_letter_code
_entity_poly.pdbx_strand_id
1 'polypeptide(L)'
;MSLAARSGGTGRRAASTRGADSHPDGHLLEIAMPWCATKTVRKTATASSVTSRMVTITQNHADYHPVHMTIASDVLGLVGQTPLVRLSRIAKGVRPTVVAKLEHLNPGGSIKDRIGLLMVEDAERRGLLRKGGTIVEPTSGNTGVGLAMAAAIKGYRLICTMADKQSQEKRDLLRAYGAEVVICPSAVPPEHPESYYKVADRLTRDIPGAFQPNQYYNAMNPEAHYRTTGPEVWQQTEGRITHLVAGVGTGGTVTGVGRFLKEQNKAVVIVGADPDGSIYTGDIHPYKTEGIGEDFYPGTFDPAMVDRWVRVSDRDAFLTARRLTREEGILVGGSSGTAMFAALEIAKELDDRALVVVLFADSGRSYLSKIYNDEWMRQNGFLGFVVPATVGDVVKDRVGTPELITVSKDQSVRSAIDTMQRYGISQIPVTSDGAAGTVTDIVGSVQEKTMLDRVFREPALVDERVERVMEAPFPVVQATDDIERLYQELSGGAPALLAARDDRPVSIITKADLLEFVAHQRRGAR
;
A
#
# COMPACT_ATOMS: atom_id res chain seq x y z
N MET A 1 2.01 6.51 -61.47
CA MET A 1 2.88 5.41 -61.88
C MET A 1 2.52 4.24 -60.98
N SER A 2 1.55 3.36 -61.30
CA SER A 2 1.60 2.23 -62.22
C SER A 2 2.70 1.24 -61.80
N LEU A 3 2.48 0.00 -61.45
CA LEU A 3 1.75 -1.17 -61.95
C LEU A 3 1.81 -2.21 -60.81
N ALA A 4 0.77 -2.96 -60.35
CA ALA A 4 0.17 -4.12 -61.02
C ALA A 4 1.17 -5.30 -61.19
N ALA A 5 0.92 -6.54 -60.94
CA ALA A 5 -0.23 -7.39 -60.78
C ALA A 5 0.25 -8.88 -60.82
N ARG A 6 -0.66 -9.74 -60.43
CA ARG A 6 -0.91 -11.12 -60.93
C ARG A 6 -0.13 -12.25 -60.24
N SER A 7 -0.69 -13.36 -59.90
CA SER A 7 -1.84 -14.22 -60.21
C SER A 7 -1.35 -15.64 -60.00
N GLY A 8 -2.03 -16.53 -59.55
CA GLY A 8 -3.03 -17.46 -59.87
C GLY A 8 -2.62 -18.80 -59.27
N GLY A 9 -3.41 -19.75 -58.91
CA GLY A 9 -4.70 -20.18 -59.30
C GLY A 9 -4.81 -21.68 -59.11
N THR A 10 -5.99 -22.10 -58.77
CA THR A 10 -6.66 -23.36 -59.17
C THR A 10 -6.10 -24.69 -58.60
N GLY A 11 -6.88 -25.62 -58.13
CA GLY A 11 -8.27 -25.91 -58.24
C GLY A 11 -8.63 -27.25 -57.58
N ARG A 12 -9.89 -27.39 -57.18
CA ARG A 12 -10.86 -28.46 -57.46
C ARG A 12 -10.41 -29.95 -57.32
N ARG A 13 -11.13 -30.81 -56.65
CA ARG A 13 -12.52 -31.32 -56.69
C ARG A 13 -12.63 -32.38 -55.60
N ALA A 14 -13.61 -32.51 -54.77
CA ALA A 14 -15.01 -32.98 -54.97
C ALA A 14 -15.20 -34.51 -54.94
N ALA A 15 -16.20 -34.86 -54.18
CA ALA A 15 -17.14 -35.98 -54.26
C ALA A 15 -16.86 -37.19 -53.38
N SER A 16 -17.70 -37.42 -52.39
CA SER A 16 -18.93 -38.23 -52.27
C SER A 16 -18.59 -39.70 -52.08
N THR A 17 -19.22 -40.50 -51.22
CA THR A 17 -20.60 -40.87 -50.97
C THR A 17 -20.71 -41.83 -49.78
N ARG A 18 -21.77 -41.67 -48.98
CA ARG A 18 -22.67 -42.68 -48.43
C ARG A 18 -22.10 -43.93 -47.69
N GLY A 19 -22.67 -44.16 -46.53
CA GLY A 19 -22.88 -45.44 -45.93
C GLY A 19 -23.36 -45.32 -44.49
N ALA A 20 -24.64 -45.65 -44.30
CA ALA A 20 -25.34 -45.72 -43.03
C ALA A 20 -24.88 -46.92 -42.21
N ASP A 21 -25.08 -46.80 -40.92
CA ASP A 21 -25.80 -47.70 -40.00
C ASP A 21 -25.09 -47.96 -38.65
N SER A 22 -25.97 -47.85 -37.67
CA SER A 22 -26.04 -48.57 -36.39
C SER A 22 -25.18 -48.07 -35.23
N HIS A 23 -25.88 -47.49 -34.26
CA HIS A 23 -25.64 -47.55 -32.82
C HIS A 23 -25.39 -48.98 -32.31
N PRO A 24 -24.76 -49.23 -31.10
CA PRO A 24 -25.15 -48.61 -29.86
C PRO A 24 -23.99 -48.34 -28.85
N ASP A 25 -24.41 -47.77 -27.74
CA ASP A 25 -23.87 -47.80 -26.38
C ASP A 25 -22.82 -46.76 -26.00
N GLY A 26 -23.41 -45.75 -25.35
CA GLY A 26 -22.73 -44.74 -24.56
C GLY A 26 -22.09 -45.32 -23.30
N HIS A 27 -20.83 -45.03 -23.12
CA HIS A 27 -20.23 -45.04 -21.79
C HIS A 27 -19.87 -43.63 -21.40
N LEU A 28 -20.72 -43.04 -20.54
CA LEU A 28 -20.39 -41.91 -19.70
C LEU A 28 -19.30 -42.38 -18.73
N LEU A 29 -18.10 -41.81 -18.87
CA LEU A 29 -17.06 -41.90 -17.84
C LEU A 29 -17.45 -40.96 -16.71
N GLU A 30 -18.13 -41.48 -15.68
CA GLU A 30 -18.22 -40.87 -14.38
C GLU A 30 -16.85 -40.94 -13.70
N ILE A 31 -16.18 -39.82 -13.55
CA ILE A 31 -15.03 -39.68 -12.64
C ILE A 31 -15.61 -39.53 -11.23
N ALA A 32 -15.83 -40.64 -10.55
CA ALA A 32 -16.13 -40.66 -9.13
C ALA A 32 -14.87 -40.35 -8.33
N MET A 33 -14.85 -39.25 -7.64
CA MET A 33 -13.88 -38.97 -6.57
C MET A 33 -14.25 -39.80 -5.33
N PRO A 34 -13.34 -40.58 -4.73
CA PRO A 34 -13.65 -41.34 -3.52
C PRO A 34 -13.36 -40.50 -2.28
N TRP A 35 -14.38 -39.93 -1.69
CA TRP A 35 -14.32 -39.42 -0.30
C TRP A 35 -15.52 -40.01 0.47
N CYS A 36 -15.23 -40.99 1.24
CA CYS A 36 -15.83 -41.47 2.49
C CYS A 36 -15.85 -43.02 2.53
N ALA A 37 -14.78 -43.60 3.03
CA ALA A 37 -14.79 -44.99 3.47
C ALA A 37 -14.86 -45.00 5.01
N THR A 38 -16.04 -45.23 5.54
CA THR A 38 -16.26 -45.62 6.93
C THR A 38 -15.70 -47.03 7.16
N LYS A 39 -14.57 -47.14 7.86
CA LYS A 39 -14.07 -48.40 8.39
C LYS A 39 -14.76 -48.70 9.71
N THR A 40 -15.73 -49.61 9.67
CA THR A 40 -16.27 -50.27 10.86
C THR A 40 -15.27 -51.31 11.33
N VAL A 41 -14.58 -51.06 12.44
CA VAL A 41 -13.77 -52.09 13.12
C VAL A 41 -14.61 -52.67 14.24
N ARG A 42 -15.10 -53.92 14.04
CA ARG A 42 -15.62 -54.75 15.14
C ARG A 42 -14.43 -55.26 15.95
N LYS A 43 -14.31 -54.83 17.19
CA LYS A 43 -13.52 -55.54 18.20
C LYS A 43 -14.47 -56.12 19.24
N THR A 44 -14.50 -57.44 19.27
CA THR A 44 -15.01 -58.23 20.40
C THR A 44 -14.05 -58.08 21.57
N ALA A 45 -14.49 -57.57 22.69
CA ALA A 45 -13.80 -57.65 23.95
C ALA A 45 -14.77 -58.00 25.07
N THR A 46 -14.42 -59.00 25.80
CA THR A 46 -15.03 -59.55 27.00
C THR A 46 -15.11 -58.55 28.15
N ALA A 47 -16.15 -58.69 28.93
CA ALA A 47 -16.51 -57.81 30.03
C ALA A 47 -15.46 -57.68 31.12
N SER A 48 -15.15 -56.45 31.52
CA SER A 48 -14.73 -56.07 32.87
C SER A 48 -15.15 -54.60 33.10
N SER A 49 -15.82 -54.39 34.20
CA SER A 49 -16.49 -53.17 34.62
C SER A 49 -15.51 -51.99 34.84
N VAL A 50 -15.58 -51.00 33.97
CA VAL A 50 -15.12 -49.61 34.27
C VAL A 50 -16.11 -48.66 33.62
N THR A 51 -16.79 -47.86 34.42
CA THR A 51 -17.69 -46.78 33.99
C THR A 51 -16.92 -45.74 33.19
N SER A 52 -16.91 -45.95 31.86
CA SER A 52 -16.38 -44.93 30.92
C SER A 52 -17.51 -43.96 30.60
N ARG A 53 -17.37 -42.72 31.04
CA ARG A 53 -18.16 -41.60 30.53
C ARG A 53 -17.88 -41.47 29.03
N MET A 54 -18.84 -41.86 28.22
CA MET A 54 -18.87 -41.51 26.81
C MET A 54 -18.97 -39.99 26.71
N VAL A 55 -17.88 -39.36 26.31
CA VAL A 55 -17.94 -37.98 25.78
C VAL A 55 -18.43 -38.15 24.34
N THR A 56 -19.73 -37.98 24.14
CA THR A 56 -20.30 -37.81 22.81
C THR A 56 -19.85 -36.47 22.30
N ILE A 57 -18.82 -36.44 21.44
CA ILE A 57 -18.54 -35.25 20.63
C ILE A 57 -19.64 -35.21 19.57
N THR A 58 -20.75 -34.57 19.89
CA THR A 58 -21.65 -34.06 18.87
C THR A 58 -20.91 -32.98 18.11
N GLN A 59 -20.39 -33.31 16.93
CA GLN A 59 -20.16 -32.29 15.92
C GLN A 59 -21.53 -31.65 15.66
N ASN A 60 -21.78 -30.50 16.27
CA ASN A 60 -22.82 -29.61 15.81
C ASN A 60 -22.41 -29.20 14.38
N HIS A 61 -22.92 -29.89 13.40
CA HIS A 61 -23.18 -29.29 12.11
C HIS A 61 -24.15 -28.14 12.45
N ALA A 62 -23.62 -26.94 12.48
CA ALA A 62 -24.41 -25.75 12.61
C ALA A 62 -25.60 -25.87 11.65
N ASP A 63 -26.77 -25.65 12.18
CA ASP A 63 -28.01 -25.61 11.43
C ASP A 63 -27.76 -24.77 10.18
N TYR A 64 -27.80 -25.45 9.03
CA TYR A 64 -27.78 -24.80 7.74
C TYR A 64 -29.14 -24.10 7.64
N HIS A 65 -29.20 -22.87 8.16
CA HIS A 65 -30.34 -22.03 7.89
C HIS A 65 -30.41 -21.90 6.37
N PRO A 66 -31.55 -22.24 5.75
CA PRO A 66 -31.69 -22.05 4.33
C PRO A 66 -31.41 -20.59 4.04
N VAL A 67 -30.28 -20.31 3.38
CA VAL A 67 -29.97 -18.99 2.88
C VAL A 67 -31.11 -18.68 1.92
N HIS A 68 -31.98 -17.74 2.28
CA HIS A 68 -32.89 -17.15 1.30
C HIS A 68 -32.01 -16.60 0.19
N MET A 69 -31.95 -17.32 -0.92
CA MET A 69 -31.20 -16.88 -2.10
C MET A 69 -31.90 -15.63 -2.65
N THR A 70 -31.43 -14.47 -2.25
CA THR A 70 -31.85 -13.21 -2.86
C THR A 70 -30.94 -12.96 -4.05
N ILE A 71 -31.48 -13.14 -5.26
CA ILE A 71 -30.76 -12.79 -6.48
C ILE A 71 -30.85 -11.27 -6.61
N ALA A 72 -29.71 -10.57 -6.53
CA ALA A 72 -29.64 -9.14 -6.77
C ALA A 72 -29.91 -8.86 -8.27
N SER A 73 -30.57 -7.74 -8.58
CA SER A 73 -30.85 -7.33 -9.96
C SER A 73 -29.57 -7.03 -10.75
N ASP A 74 -28.58 -6.48 -10.05
CA ASP A 74 -27.25 -6.14 -10.57
C ASP A 74 -26.26 -6.05 -9.40
N VAL A 75 -24.99 -5.74 -9.71
CA VAL A 75 -23.91 -5.66 -8.72
C VAL A 75 -24.09 -4.50 -7.73
N LEU A 76 -24.84 -3.44 -8.09
CA LEU A 76 -25.06 -2.30 -7.19
C LEU A 76 -25.93 -2.70 -5.99
N GLY A 77 -26.82 -3.69 -6.15
CA GLY A 77 -27.61 -4.26 -5.07
C GLY A 77 -26.78 -5.04 -4.03
N LEU A 78 -25.50 -5.27 -4.28
CA LEU A 78 -24.57 -5.94 -3.35
C LEU A 78 -23.71 -4.94 -2.54
N VAL A 79 -23.86 -3.64 -2.78
CA VAL A 79 -23.12 -2.61 -2.05
C VAL A 79 -23.66 -2.52 -0.62
N GLY A 80 -22.75 -2.60 0.36
CA GLY A 80 -23.11 -2.58 1.77
C GLY A 80 -23.29 -3.97 2.36
N GLN A 81 -23.94 -4.04 3.53
CA GLN A 81 -24.15 -5.26 4.33
C GLN A 81 -22.87 -6.08 4.53
N THR A 82 -21.75 -5.41 4.64
CA THR A 82 -20.45 -6.04 4.86
C THR A 82 -20.38 -6.68 6.25
N PRO A 83 -19.69 -7.82 6.41
CA PRO A 83 -19.68 -8.54 7.67
C PRO A 83 -18.79 -7.89 8.75
N LEU A 84 -19.08 -8.23 10.01
CA LEU A 84 -18.15 -8.07 11.13
C LEU A 84 -17.41 -9.38 11.39
N VAL A 85 -16.10 -9.30 11.65
CA VAL A 85 -15.27 -10.44 12.03
C VAL A 85 -14.53 -10.14 13.33
N ARG A 86 -14.55 -11.08 14.27
CA ARG A 86 -13.77 -10.98 15.51
C ARG A 86 -12.28 -11.19 15.21
N LEU A 87 -11.46 -10.27 15.72
CA LEU A 87 -10.01 -10.34 15.62
C LEU A 87 -9.46 -10.96 16.91
N SER A 88 -8.91 -12.16 16.83
CA SER A 88 -8.50 -12.92 18.01
C SER A 88 -6.99 -13.14 18.10
N ARG A 89 -6.26 -13.01 17.01
CA ARG A 89 -4.82 -13.23 16.96
C ARG A 89 -4.05 -11.92 17.09
N ILE A 90 -4.34 -10.94 16.23
CA ILE A 90 -3.69 -9.63 16.28
C ILE A 90 -4.06 -8.84 17.54
N ALA A 91 -5.27 -9.06 18.07
CA ALA A 91 -5.75 -8.47 19.32
C ALA A 91 -5.40 -9.31 20.56
N LYS A 92 -4.54 -10.32 20.44
CA LYS A 92 -4.10 -11.12 21.59
C LYS A 92 -3.38 -10.24 22.60
N GLY A 93 -3.84 -10.27 23.86
CA GLY A 93 -3.24 -9.50 24.97
C GLY A 93 -3.96 -8.20 25.31
N VAL A 94 -4.99 -7.79 24.54
CA VAL A 94 -5.91 -6.73 24.97
C VAL A 94 -7.17 -7.32 25.60
N ARG A 95 -7.81 -6.56 26.51
CA ARG A 95 -8.99 -7.03 27.26
C ARG A 95 -10.31 -6.90 26.48
N PRO A 96 -10.55 -5.80 25.73
CA PRO A 96 -11.80 -5.60 25.00
C PRO A 96 -11.99 -6.61 23.87
N THR A 97 -13.24 -6.80 23.46
CA THR A 97 -13.54 -7.48 22.21
C THR A 97 -13.27 -6.53 21.03
N VAL A 98 -12.41 -6.94 20.09
CA VAL A 98 -12.11 -6.19 18.88
C VAL A 98 -12.69 -6.92 17.67
N VAL A 99 -13.46 -6.20 16.86
CA VAL A 99 -14.07 -6.72 15.63
C VAL A 99 -13.78 -5.78 14.45
N ALA A 100 -13.62 -6.36 13.27
CA ALA A 100 -13.39 -5.62 12.04
C ALA A 100 -14.64 -5.57 11.17
N LYS A 101 -15.02 -4.39 10.69
CA LYS A 101 -16.01 -4.19 9.62
C LYS A 101 -15.30 -4.27 8.28
N LEU A 102 -15.58 -5.31 7.49
CA LEU A 102 -14.83 -5.65 6.29
C LEU A 102 -15.36 -4.93 5.05
N GLU A 103 -15.13 -3.62 4.94
CA GLU A 103 -15.60 -2.81 3.83
C GLU A 103 -14.93 -3.14 2.48
N HIS A 104 -13.80 -3.83 2.49
CA HIS A 104 -13.16 -4.35 1.29
C HIS A 104 -13.94 -5.50 0.61
N LEU A 105 -15.01 -5.99 1.24
CA LEU A 105 -15.93 -6.98 0.65
C LEU A 105 -17.08 -6.34 -0.14
N ASN A 106 -17.18 -5.02 -0.19
CA ASN A 106 -18.01 -4.38 -1.21
C ASN A 106 -17.57 -4.81 -2.62
N PRO A 107 -18.46 -4.83 -3.62
CA PRO A 107 -18.17 -5.35 -4.97
C PRO A 107 -16.96 -4.69 -5.66
N GLY A 108 -16.78 -3.38 -5.51
CA GLY A 108 -15.61 -2.64 -6.01
C GLY A 108 -14.39 -2.70 -5.11
N GLY A 109 -14.48 -3.39 -3.98
CA GLY A 109 -13.37 -3.66 -3.07
C GLY A 109 -13.10 -2.59 -2.03
N SER A 110 -14.01 -1.65 -1.79
CA SER A 110 -13.81 -0.60 -0.78
C SER A 110 -15.11 0.02 -0.22
N ILE A 111 -14.97 0.72 0.89
CA ILE A 111 -16.02 1.53 1.50
C ILE A 111 -16.56 2.64 0.57
N LYS A 112 -15.78 3.03 -0.45
CA LYS A 112 -16.14 4.09 -1.39
C LYS A 112 -17.23 3.68 -2.38
N ASP A 113 -17.53 2.39 -2.50
CA ASP A 113 -18.65 1.91 -3.30
C ASP A 113 -19.97 2.50 -2.80
N ARG A 114 -20.12 2.64 -1.48
CA ARG A 114 -21.30 3.23 -0.84
C ARG A 114 -21.53 4.67 -1.26
N ILE A 115 -20.49 5.49 -1.19
CA ILE A 115 -20.59 6.91 -1.56
C ILE A 115 -20.71 7.10 -3.07
N GLY A 116 -19.98 6.28 -3.86
CA GLY A 116 -20.06 6.32 -5.32
C GLY A 116 -21.48 6.09 -5.82
N LEU A 117 -22.13 5.06 -5.30
CA LEU A 117 -23.53 4.75 -5.65
C LEU A 117 -24.49 5.87 -5.20
N LEU A 118 -24.43 6.28 -3.93
CA LEU A 118 -25.41 7.25 -3.40
C LEU A 118 -25.26 8.64 -4.03
N MET A 119 -24.05 9.09 -4.33
CA MET A 119 -23.84 10.37 -5.01
C MET A 119 -24.43 10.36 -6.43
N VAL A 120 -24.33 9.24 -7.16
CA VAL A 120 -24.92 9.07 -8.48
C VAL A 120 -26.45 9.07 -8.39
N GLU A 121 -27.04 8.29 -7.48
CA GLU A 121 -28.50 8.21 -7.29
C GLU A 121 -29.12 9.53 -6.83
N ASP A 122 -28.42 10.28 -6.00
CA ASP A 122 -28.88 11.61 -5.61
C ASP A 122 -28.85 12.59 -6.80
N ALA A 123 -27.80 12.53 -7.60
CA ALA A 123 -27.69 13.36 -8.80
C ALA A 123 -28.79 13.06 -9.82
N GLU A 124 -29.13 11.77 -10.01
CA GLU A 124 -30.26 11.35 -10.84
C GLU A 124 -31.59 11.91 -10.31
N ARG A 125 -31.86 11.71 -9.02
CA ARG A 125 -33.09 12.17 -8.35
C ARG A 125 -33.27 13.68 -8.43
N ARG A 126 -32.17 14.43 -8.36
CA ARG A 126 -32.15 15.90 -8.45
C ARG A 126 -32.11 16.42 -9.89
N GLY A 127 -32.03 15.53 -10.89
CA GLY A 127 -31.94 15.91 -12.29
C GLY A 127 -30.60 16.54 -12.71
N LEU A 128 -29.57 16.43 -11.85
CA LEU A 128 -28.20 16.92 -12.13
C LEU A 128 -27.46 15.99 -13.09
N LEU A 129 -27.76 14.70 -13.05
CA LEU A 129 -27.23 13.68 -13.95
C LEU A 129 -28.39 13.04 -14.73
N ARG A 130 -28.36 13.14 -16.05
CA ARG A 130 -29.38 12.58 -16.93
C ARG A 130 -28.87 11.33 -17.63
N LYS A 131 -29.74 10.44 -18.03
CA LYS A 131 -29.40 9.20 -18.74
C LYS A 131 -28.43 9.46 -19.91
N GLY A 132 -27.32 8.70 -19.96
CA GLY A 132 -26.24 8.90 -20.92
C GLY A 132 -25.33 10.10 -20.64
N GLY A 133 -25.50 10.78 -19.50
CA GLY A 133 -24.68 11.90 -19.09
C GLY A 133 -23.24 11.50 -18.73
N THR A 134 -22.42 12.49 -18.45
CA THR A 134 -21.00 12.31 -18.12
C THR A 134 -20.75 12.62 -16.64
N ILE A 135 -20.06 11.74 -15.95
CA ILE A 135 -19.55 11.94 -14.60
C ILE A 135 -18.07 12.31 -14.72
N VAL A 136 -17.62 13.36 -14.02
CA VAL A 136 -16.20 13.77 -13.96
C VAL A 136 -15.80 13.85 -12.50
N GLU A 137 -14.75 13.12 -12.08
CA GLU A 137 -14.30 13.13 -10.68
C GLU A 137 -12.79 13.18 -10.57
N PRO A 138 -12.24 14.12 -9.77
CA PRO A 138 -10.84 14.06 -9.36
C PRO A 138 -10.68 13.00 -8.26
N THR A 139 -10.05 11.87 -8.60
CA THR A 139 -9.95 10.77 -7.64
C THR A 139 -8.65 10.00 -7.78
N SER A 140 -8.13 9.54 -6.64
CA SER A 140 -6.92 8.71 -6.58
C SER A 140 -7.18 7.20 -6.61
N GLY A 141 -8.43 6.74 -6.77
CA GLY A 141 -8.69 5.32 -6.92
C GLY A 141 -10.06 4.82 -6.44
N ASN A 142 -10.23 4.54 -5.16
CA ASN A 142 -11.41 3.80 -4.65
C ASN A 142 -12.75 4.48 -4.97
N THR A 143 -12.84 5.81 -4.83
CA THR A 143 -14.07 6.55 -5.21
C THR A 143 -14.34 6.43 -6.71
N GLY A 144 -13.28 6.51 -7.53
CA GLY A 144 -13.39 6.28 -8.96
C GLY A 144 -13.92 4.90 -9.30
N VAL A 145 -13.55 3.85 -8.56
CA VAL A 145 -14.07 2.48 -8.75
C VAL A 145 -15.55 2.40 -8.41
N GLY A 146 -15.98 2.97 -7.28
CA GLY A 146 -17.40 3.01 -6.92
C GLY A 146 -18.26 3.76 -7.97
N LEU A 147 -17.75 4.90 -8.47
CA LEU A 147 -18.39 5.65 -9.56
C LEU A 147 -18.36 4.87 -10.89
N ALA A 148 -17.26 4.17 -11.20
CA ALA A 148 -17.11 3.41 -12.43
C ALA A 148 -18.09 2.23 -12.49
N MET A 149 -18.28 1.54 -11.37
CA MET A 149 -19.27 0.48 -11.26
C MET A 149 -20.70 1.01 -11.45
N ALA A 150 -21.04 2.12 -10.79
CA ALA A 150 -22.33 2.77 -10.97
C ALA A 150 -22.53 3.26 -12.42
N ALA A 151 -21.51 3.87 -13.02
CA ALA A 151 -21.54 4.34 -14.40
C ALA A 151 -21.73 3.21 -15.41
N ALA A 152 -21.01 2.09 -15.23
CA ALA A 152 -21.13 0.92 -16.12
C ALA A 152 -22.55 0.33 -16.12
N ILE A 153 -23.15 0.16 -14.94
CA ILE A 153 -24.50 -0.41 -14.80
C ILE A 153 -25.60 0.55 -15.26
N LYS A 154 -25.46 1.85 -14.94
CA LYS A 154 -26.49 2.86 -15.23
C LYS A 154 -26.33 3.51 -16.62
N GLY A 155 -25.24 3.21 -17.34
CA GLY A 155 -24.98 3.69 -18.71
C GLY A 155 -24.49 5.13 -18.77
N TYR A 156 -23.63 5.54 -17.85
CA TYR A 156 -22.96 6.85 -17.84
C TYR A 156 -21.54 6.78 -18.40
N ARG A 157 -21.09 7.85 -19.00
CA ARG A 157 -19.67 8.06 -19.28
C ARG A 157 -18.98 8.51 -18.00
N LEU A 158 -17.81 7.97 -17.68
CA LEU A 158 -17.02 8.40 -16.55
C LEU A 158 -15.64 8.87 -17.00
N ILE A 159 -15.23 10.04 -16.51
CA ILE A 159 -13.89 10.60 -16.69
C ILE A 159 -13.29 10.79 -15.28
N CYS A 160 -12.17 10.12 -15.00
CA CYS A 160 -11.41 10.29 -13.77
C CYS A 160 -10.14 11.10 -14.07
N THR A 161 -9.94 12.21 -13.37
CA THR A 161 -8.65 12.91 -13.40
C THR A 161 -7.79 12.41 -12.25
N MET A 162 -6.53 12.04 -12.53
CA MET A 162 -5.62 11.41 -11.57
C MET A 162 -4.24 12.03 -11.62
N ALA A 163 -3.61 12.18 -10.46
CA ALA A 163 -2.21 12.59 -10.40
C ALA A 163 -1.28 11.50 -10.96
N ASP A 164 -0.20 11.90 -11.62
CA ASP A 164 0.78 11.00 -12.26
C ASP A 164 1.55 10.10 -11.26
N LYS A 165 1.56 10.43 -9.98
CA LYS A 165 2.13 9.61 -8.89
C LYS A 165 1.29 8.38 -8.53
N GLN A 166 0.05 8.28 -9.02
CA GLN A 166 -0.80 7.12 -8.74
C GLN A 166 -0.32 5.88 -9.49
N SER A 167 -0.52 4.70 -8.89
CA SER A 167 -0.03 3.44 -9.46
C SER A 167 -0.72 3.09 -10.78
N GLN A 168 -0.02 2.33 -11.64
CA GLN A 168 -0.55 1.89 -12.92
C GLN A 168 -1.75 0.97 -12.71
N GLU A 169 -1.72 0.11 -11.69
CA GLU A 169 -2.81 -0.82 -11.37
C GLU A 169 -4.14 -0.09 -11.12
N LYS A 170 -4.12 1.05 -10.42
CA LYS A 170 -5.32 1.86 -10.18
C LYS A 170 -5.89 2.47 -11.46
N ARG A 171 -5.00 2.92 -12.36
CA ARG A 171 -5.39 3.46 -13.66
C ARG A 171 -6.02 2.39 -14.53
N ASP A 172 -5.42 1.22 -14.57
CA ASP A 172 -5.88 0.09 -15.39
C ASP A 172 -7.19 -0.48 -14.85
N LEU A 173 -7.37 -0.50 -13.54
CA LEU A 173 -8.64 -0.91 -12.92
C LEU A 173 -9.79 0.01 -13.35
N LEU A 174 -9.61 1.33 -13.33
CA LEU A 174 -10.64 2.27 -13.80
C LEU A 174 -10.93 2.10 -15.28
N ARG A 175 -9.90 1.92 -16.12
CA ARG A 175 -10.07 1.65 -17.56
C ARG A 175 -10.80 0.34 -17.83
N ALA A 176 -10.57 -0.69 -17.01
CA ALA A 176 -11.25 -1.98 -17.12
C ALA A 176 -12.76 -1.87 -16.88
N TYR A 177 -13.21 -0.91 -16.06
CA TYR A 177 -14.63 -0.55 -15.91
C TYR A 177 -15.16 0.34 -17.04
N GLY A 178 -14.32 0.76 -17.99
CA GLY A 178 -14.72 1.65 -19.10
C GLY A 178 -14.54 3.13 -18.79
N ALA A 179 -13.90 3.52 -17.69
CA ALA A 179 -13.65 4.91 -17.38
C ALA A 179 -12.50 5.48 -18.24
N GLU A 180 -12.64 6.73 -18.64
CA GLU A 180 -11.55 7.52 -19.21
C GLU A 180 -10.67 8.06 -18.07
N VAL A 181 -9.35 7.88 -18.20
CA VAL A 181 -8.40 8.34 -17.17
C VAL A 181 -7.51 9.42 -17.76
N VAL A 182 -7.63 10.64 -17.22
CA VAL A 182 -6.81 11.80 -17.57
C VAL A 182 -5.73 11.96 -16.54
N ILE A 183 -4.47 11.84 -16.96
CA ILE A 183 -3.31 11.97 -16.06
C ILE A 183 -2.88 13.43 -16.00
N CYS A 184 -2.72 13.92 -14.78
CA CYS A 184 -2.32 15.29 -14.47
C CYS A 184 -1.02 15.29 -13.65
N PRO A 185 -0.20 16.36 -13.74
CA PRO A 185 1.03 16.47 -12.94
C PRO A 185 0.71 16.54 -11.45
N SER A 186 1.52 15.84 -10.62
CA SER A 186 1.43 15.88 -9.16
C SER A 186 2.33 16.94 -8.52
N ALA A 187 3.30 17.48 -9.29
CA ALA A 187 4.26 18.49 -8.81
C ALA A 187 3.74 19.94 -8.94
N VAL A 188 2.42 20.13 -8.89
CA VAL A 188 1.77 21.45 -8.98
C VAL A 188 0.80 21.65 -7.81
N PRO A 189 0.61 22.90 -7.34
CA PRO A 189 -0.37 23.20 -6.29
C PRO A 189 -1.81 22.86 -6.72
N PRO A 190 -2.74 22.61 -5.80
CA PRO A 190 -4.14 22.32 -6.11
C PRO A 190 -4.84 23.36 -6.98
N GLU A 191 -4.47 24.63 -6.85
CA GLU A 191 -5.02 25.78 -7.59
C GLU A 191 -4.48 25.91 -9.01
N HIS A 192 -3.40 25.18 -9.35
CA HIS A 192 -2.79 25.25 -10.68
C HIS A 192 -3.75 24.71 -11.74
N PRO A 193 -3.87 25.37 -12.92
CA PRO A 193 -4.80 24.96 -13.99
C PRO A 193 -4.64 23.50 -14.47
N GLU A 194 -3.43 22.96 -14.37
CA GLU A 194 -3.10 21.57 -14.73
C GLU A 194 -3.26 20.58 -13.58
N SER A 195 -3.60 21.02 -12.36
CA SER A 195 -3.87 20.12 -11.26
C SER A 195 -5.07 19.22 -11.59
N TYR A 196 -5.06 18.00 -11.11
CA TYR A 196 -6.15 17.07 -11.39
C TYR A 196 -7.51 17.56 -10.88
N TYR A 197 -7.55 18.43 -9.88
CA TYR A 197 -8.76 19.13 -9.43
C TYR A 197 -9.26 20.13 -10.47
N LYS A 198 -8.39 21.03 -10.97
CA LYS A 198 -8.77 22.07 -11.92
C LYS A 198 -9.05 21.53 -13.31
N VAL A 199 -8.39 20.43 -13.69
CA VAL A 199 -8.71 19.70 -14.91
C VAL A 199 -10.12 19.08 -14.82
N ALA A 200 -10.50 18.49 -13.67
CA ALA A 200 -11.86 17.99 -13.45
C ALA A 200 -12.90 19.13 -13.51
N ASP A 201 -12.64 20.25 -12.84
CA ASP A 201 -13.51 21.44 -12.86
C ASP A 201 -13.71 21.94 -14.31
N ARG A 202 -12.63 22.00 -15.09
CA ARG A 202 -12.68 22.43 -16.51
C ARG A 202 -13.50 21.45 -17.34
N LEU A 203 -13.23 20.15 -17.25
CA LEU A 203 -13.98 19.14 -17.99
C LEU A 203 -15.47 19.14 -17.63
N THR A 204 -15.80 19.31 -16.34
CA THR A 204 -17.20 19.40 -15.90
C THR A 204 -17.91 20.60 -16.50
N ARG A 205 -17.26 21.74 -16.62
CA ARG A 205 -17.81 22.95 -17.22
C ARG A 205 -17.93 22.84 -18.74
N ASP A 206 -16.92 22.26 -19.39
CA ASP A 206 -16.79 22.27 -20.85
C ASP A 206 -17.62 21.16 -21.52
N ILE A 207 -17.99 20.08 -20.80
CA ILE A 207 -18.84 18.99 -21.30
C ILE A 207 -20.29 19.27 -20.93
N PRO A 208 -21.18 19.47 -21.91
CA PRO A 208 -22.60 19.76 -21.65
C PRO A 208 -23.26 18.68 -20.79
N GLY A 209 -23.87 19.07 -19.68
CA GLY A 209 -24.58 18.16 -18.79
C GLY A 209 -23.67 17.23 -17.99
N ALA A 210 -22.36 17.51 -17.90
CA ALA A 210 -21.48 16.80 -17.01
C ALA A 210 -21.80 17.10 -15.54
N PHE A 211 -21.63 16.10 -14.71
CA PHE A 211 -21.81 16.16 -13.26
C PHE A 211 -20.51 15.76 -12.55
N GLN A 212 -20.11 16.56 -11.56
CA GLN A 212 -18.98 16.26 -10.69
C GLN A 212 -19.50 15.87 -9.31
N PRO A 213 -19.34 14.61 -8.88
CA PRO A 213 -19.74 14.14 -7.56
C PRO A 213 -19.08 14.93 -6.43
N ASN A 214 -17.79 15.23 -6.52
CA ASN A 214 -17.01 15.99 -5.55
C ASN A 214 -17.08 15.42 -4.13
N GLN A 215 -16.41 14.30 -3.91
CA GLN A 215 -16.45 13.56 -2.65
C GLN A 215 -16.06 14.39 -1.41
N TYR A 216 -15.33 15.49 -1.59
CA TYR A 216 -14.86 16.33 -0.47
C TYR A 216 -15.91 17.31 0.05
N TYR A 217 -16.92 17.65 -0.77
CA TYR A 217 -17.93 18.66 -0.42
C TYR A 217 -19.36 18.15 -0.58
N ASN A 218 -19.58 16.98 -1.14
CA ASN A 218 -20.90 16.44 -1.36
C ASN A 218 -21.48 15.86 -0.07
N ALA A 219 -22.58 16.43 0.40
CA ALA A 219 -23.28 15.98 1.62
C ALA A 219 -23.74 14.51 1.54
N MET A 220 -23.85 13.93 0.33
CA MET A 220 -24.19 12.52 0.17
C MET A 220 -23.06 11.57 0.56
N ASN A 221 -21.84 12.05 0.72
CA ASN A 221 -20.75 11.26 1.26
C ASN A 221 -21.04 10.87 2.74
N PRO A 222 -21.13 11.77 3.73
CA PRO A 222 -21.50 11.37 5.07
C PRO A 222 -22.91 10.76 5.15
N GLU A 223 -23.84 11.19 4.30
CA GLU A 223 -25.21 10.66 4.29
C GLU A 223 -25.25 9.17 3.89
N ALA A 224 -24.40 8.70 2.99
CA ALA A 224 -24.28 7.29 2.65
C ALA A 224 -23.95 6.44 3.89
N HIS A 225 -23.01 6.91 4.69
CA HIS A 225 -22.58 6.20 5.89
C HIS A 225 -23.61 6.30 7.02
N TYR A 226 -24.32 7.43 7.14
CA TYR A 226 -25.42 7.59 8.07
C TYR A 226 -26.56 6.61 7.77
N ARG A 227 -26.91 6.44 6.48
CA ARG A 227 -28.02 5.56 6.05
C ARG A 227 -27.67 4.09 6.01
N THR A 228 -26.40 3.73 5.87
CA THR A 228 -26.00 2.34 5.64
C THR A 228 -24.99 1.84 6.68
N THR A 229 -23.78 2.35 6.69
CA THR A 229 -22.67 1.83 7.52
C THR A 229 -22.99 1.94 9.02
N GLY A 230 -23.52 3.07 9.47
CA GLY A 230 -23.92 3.29 10.87
C GLY A 230 -24.97 2.30 11.34
N PRO A 231 -26.13 2.18 10.67
CA PRO A 231 -27.16 1.19 10.99
C PRO A 231 -26.65 -0.25 10.98
N GLU A 232 -25.84 -0.62 9.98
CA GLU A 232 -25.25 -1.97 9.91
C GLU A 232 -24.37 -2.27 11.14
N VAL A 233 -23.47 -1.36 11.50
CA VAL A 233 -22.60 -1.52 12.68
C VAL A 233 -23.44 -1.64 13.95
N TRP A 234 -24.44 -0.79 14.13
CA TRP A 234 -25.33 -0.82 15.29
C TRP A 234 -26.08 -2.15 15.40
N GLN A 235 -26.70 -2.59 14.30
CA GLN A 235 -27.46 -3.84 14.25
C GLN A 235 -26.54 -5.05 14.47
N GLN A 236 -25.41 -5.13 13.80
CA GLN A 236 -24.47 -6.26 13.88
C GLN A 236 -23.80 -6.38 15.25
N THR A 237 -23.71 -5.30 16.00
CA THR A 237 -23.22 -5.29 17.39
C THR A 237 -24.36 -5.40 18.42
N GLU A 238 -25.61 -5.50 17.99
CA GLU A 238 -26.80 -5.51 18.86
C GLU A 238 -26.82 -4.27 19.78
N GLY A 239 -26.35 -3.12 19.28
CA GLY A 239 -26.23 -1.89 20.06
C GLY A 239 -25.15 -1.89 21.15
N ARG A 240 -24.30 -2.93 21.22
CA ARG A 240 -23.27 -3.07 22.26
C ARG A 240 -21.94 -2.39 21.93
N ILE A 241 -21.82 -1.77 20.76
CA ILE A 241 -20.61 -1.03 20.39
C ILE A 241 -20.31 0.07 21.41
N THR A 242 -19.04 0.15 21.84
CA THR A 242 -18.54 1.21 22.72
C THR A 242 -17.59 2.16 22.01
N HIS A 243 -16.80 1.65 21.07
CA HIS A 243 -15.78 2.42 20.31
C HIS A 243 -15.85 2.08 18.84
N LEU A 244 -15.86 3.10 17.99
CA LEU A 244 -15.65 2.99 16.55
C LEU A 244 -14.27 3.56 16.22
N VAL A 245 -13.44 2.81 15.50
CA VAL A 245 -12.14 3.28 15.02
C VAL A 245 -12.13 3.26 13.51
N ALA A 246 -11.83 4.40 12.89
CA ALA A 246 -11.78 4.52 11.43
C ALA A 246 -10.67 5.48 11.00
N GLY A 247 -10.02 5.16 9.87
CA GLY A 247 -9.14 6.11 9.19
C GLY A 247 -9.93 7.29 8.61
N VAL A 248 -9.39 8.49 8.75
CA VAL A 248 -10.06 9.73 8.35
C VAL A 248 -9.37 10.30 7.11
N GLY A 249 -10.06 10.29 5.95
CA GLY A 249 -9.70 11.04 4.74
C GLY A 249 -10.74 12.15 4.54
N THR A 250 -11.67 12.02 3.58
CA THR A 250 -12.76 13.01 3.38
C THR A 250 -13.61 13.28 4.63
N GLY A 251 -13.44 12.47 5.68
CA GLY A 251 -14.21 12.60 6.93
C GLY A 251 -15.64 12.08 6.85
N GLY A 252 -16.17 11.77 5.66
CA GLY A 252 -17.57 11.36 5.48
C GLY A 252 -17.94 10.11 6.29
N THR A 253 -17.04 9.14 6.43
CA THR A 253 -17.28 7.92 7.20
C THR A 253 -17.46 8.22 8.69
N VAL A 254 -16.50 8.89 9.32
CA VAL A 254 -16.58 9.21 10.76
C VAL A 254 -17.74 10.16 11.07
N THR A 255 -18.02 11.11 10.16
CA THR A 255 -19.15 12.03 10.26
C THR A 255 -20.49 11.28 10.20
N GLY A 256 -20.70 10.48 9.15
CA GLY A 256 -21.98 9.79 8.94
C GLY A 256 -22.24 8.69 9.97
N VAL A 257 -21.25 7.80 10.20
CA VAL A 257 -21.37 6.73 11.21
C VAL A 257 -21.44 7.32 12.62
N GLY A 258 -20.57 8.31 12.91
CA GLY A 258 -20.54 8.97 14.23
C GLY A 258 -21.86 9.63 14.57
N ARG A 259 -22.46 10.39 13.63
CA ARG A 259 -23.79 10.99 13.79
C ARG A 259 -24.83 9.93 14.12
N PHE A 260 -24.93 8.87 13.33
CA PHE A 260 -25.89 7.80 13.57
C PHE A 260 -25.68 7.13 14.93
N LEU A 261 -24.45 6.70 15.24
CA LEU A 261 -24.16 5.99 16.49
C LEU A 261 -24.42 6.86 17.74
N LYS A 262 -24.05 8.15 17.69
CA LYS A 262 -24.30 9.08 18.80
C LYS A 262 -25.78 9.43 18.98
N GLU A 263 -26.60 9.35 17.94
CA GLU A 263 -28.07 9.44 18.04
C GLU A 263 -28.65 8.22 18.76
N GLN A 264 -28.09 7.02 18.54
CA GLN A 264 -28.51 5.80 19.24
C GLN A 264 -27.99 5.75 20.69
N ASN A 265 -26.70 6.08 20.87
CA ASN A 265 -26.06 6.09 22.18
C ASN A 265 -24.92 7.13 22.22
N LYS A 266 -25.13 8.21 22.95
CA LYS A 266 -24.17 9.31 23.09
C LYS A 266 -22.83 8.89 23.73
N ALA A 267 -22.81 7.75 24.44
CA ALA A 267 -21.60 7.24 25.08
C ALA A 267 -20.65 6.51 24.12
N VAL A 268 -21.05 6.26 22.86
CA VAL A 268 -20.16 5.66 21.86
C VAL A 268 -19.04 6.64 21.51
N VAL A 269 -17.81 6.18 21.67
CA VAL A 269 -16.59 6.95 21.38
C VAL A 269 -16.18 6.74 19.93
N ILE A 270 -16.01 7.81 19.19
CA ILE A 270 -15.51 7.79 17.80
C ILE A 270 -14.03 8.16 17.80
N VAL A 271 -13.20 7.25 17.31
CA VAL A 271 -11.75 7.42 17.24
C VAL A 271 -11.32 7.60 15.79
N GLY A 272 -10.75 8.76 15.50
CA GLY A 272 -10.09 9.06 14.23
C GLY A 272 -8.66 8.53 14.22
N ALA A 273 -8.35 7.65 13.29
CA ALA A 273 -7.00 7.21 13.02
C ALA A 273 -6.44 8.02 11.85
N ASP A 274 -5.29 8.67 12.05
CA ASP A 274 -4.74 9.65 11.14
C ASP A 274 -3.27 9.38 10.84
N PRO A 275 -2.83 9.44 9.58
CA PRO A 275 -1.41 9.31 9.27
C PRO A 275 -0.62 10.50 9.80
N ASP A 276 0.58 10.24 10.29
CA ASP A 276 1.51 11.29 10.65
C ASP A 276 1.85 12.14 9.42
N GLY A 277 1.63 13.46 9.52
CA GLY A 277 1.75 14.40 8.40
C GLY A 277 0.42 14.92 7.84
N SER A 278 -0.73 14.46 8.35
CA SER A 278 -2.05 14.95 7.99
C SER A 278 -2.47 16.14 8.87
N ILE A 279 -3.32 17.04 8.32
CA ILE A 279 -3.81 18.24 9.00
C ILE A 279 -4.61 17.94 10.27
N TYR A 280 -5.20 16.73 10.40
CA TYR A 280 -6.09 16.42 11.53
C TYR A 280 -5.34 16.32 12.87
N THR A 281 -4.08 15.87 12.86
CA THR A 281 -3.35 15.58 14.10
C THR A 281 -2.00 16.27 14.23
N GLY A 282 -1.56 17.08 13.26
CA GLY A 282 -0.28 17.77 13.38
C GLY A 282 0.12 18.61 12.19
N ASP A 283 1.42 18.83 12.08
CA ASP A 283 2.02 19.59 10.98
C ASP A 283 1.97 18.79 9.68
N ILE A 284 1.64 19.45 8.59
CA ILE A 284 1.51 18.82 7.28
C ILE A 284 2.91 18.51 6.74
N HIS A 285 3.14 17.23 6.46
CA HIS A 285 4.34 16.75 5.79
C HIS A 285 4.04 15.47 4.98
N PRO A 286 4.90 15.07 4.03
CA PRO A 286 4.65 13.90 3.18
C PRO A 286 4.53 12.59 3.97
N TYR A 287 3.52 11.80 3.65
CA TYR A 287 3.32 10.41 4.10
C TYR A 287 2.95 9.52 2.91
N LYS A 288 2.98 8.20 3.10
CA LYS A 288 2.77 7.20 2.04
C LYS A 288 1.47 6.40 2.19
N THR A 289 0.79 6.51 3.31
CA THR A 289 -0.53 5.91 3.51
C THR A 289 -1.53 6.55 2.54
N GLU A 290 -2.27 5.71 1.82
CA GLU A 290 -3.20 6.16 0.80
C GLU A 290 -4.66 6.05 1.28
N GLY A 291 -5.51 7.00 0.86
CA GLY A 291 -6.96 6.97 1.07
C GLY A 291 -7.44 7.55 2.40
N ILE A 292 -6.53 7.96 3.27
CA ILE A 292 -6.79 8.71 4.51
C ILE A 292 -5.70 9.79 4.69
N GLY A 293 -5.96 10.72 5.60
CA GLY A 293 -5.15 11.91 5.78
C GLY A 293 -5.40 12.95 4.69
N GLU A 294 -5.37 14.22 5.03
CA GLU A 294 -5.58 15.33 4.11
C GLU A 294 -4.64 16.49 4.45
N ASP A 295 -4.48 17.43 3.52
CA ASP A 295 -3.75 18.67 3.66
C ASP A 295 -4.68 19.90 3.80
N PHE A 296 -5.99 19.67 3.81
CA PHE A 296 -7.05 20.65 4.06
C PHE A 296 -8.23 19.99 4.79
N TYR A 297 -9.15 20.80 5.34
CA TYR A 297 -10.38 20.29 5.97
C TYR A 297 -11.50 20.14 4.95
N PRO A 298 -11.91 18.89 4.60
CA PRO A 298 -13.03 18.67 3.70
C PRO A 298 -14.36 19.15 4.27
N GLY A 299 -15.26 19.67 3.42
CA GLY A 299 -16.60 20.10 3.84
C GLY A 299 -17.53 18.96 4.26
N THR A 300 -17.15 17.70 4.01
CA THR A 300 -17.86 16.50 4.45
C THR A 300 -17.43 16.01 5.84
N PHE A 301 -16.40 16.61 6.41
CA PHE A 301 -15.90 16.31 7.75
C PHE A 301 -16.56 17.20 8.82
N ASP A 302 -17.16 16.59 9.82
CA ASP A 302 -17.60 17.26 11.03
C ASP A 302 -16.67 16.89 12.20
N PRO A 303 -15.80 17.81 12.63
CA PRO A 303 -14.83 17.54 13.70
C PRO A 303 -15.51 17.23 15.05
N ALA A 304 -16.75 17.66 15.28
CA ALA A 304 -17.48 17.36 16.52
C ALA A 304 -17.85 15.87 16.65
N MET A 305 -17.75 15.11 15.58
CA MET A 305 -18.04 13.67 15.62
C MET A 305 -16.87 12.85 16.15
N VAL A 306 -15.64 13.34 16.09
CA VAL A 306 -14.45 12.60 16.54
C VAL A 306 -14.12 12.98 17.98
N ASP A 307 -14.20 12.01 18.89
CA ASP A 307 -13.93 12.23 20.32
C ASP A 307 -12.43 12.10 20.64
N ARG A 308 -11.71 11.28 19.89
CA ARG A 308 -10.30 10.98 20.12
C ARG A 308 -9.55 10.78 18.81
N TRP A 309 -8.31 11.25 18.76
CA TRP A 309 -7.40 11.04 17.66
C TRP A 309 -6.22 10.14 18.04
N VAL A 310 -5.81 9.30 17.09
CA VAL A 310 -4.56 8.54 17.18
C VAL A 310 -3.75 8.79 15.92
N ARG A 311 -2.58 9.41 16.08
CA ARG A 311 -1.60 9.61 15.01
C ARG A 311 -0.80 8.33 14.81
N VAL A 312 -0.62 7.92 13.56
CA VAL A 312 0.00 6.64 13.21
C VAL A 312 1.05 6.85 12.12
N SER A 313 2.27 6.38 12.35
CA SER A 313 3.31 6.42 11.33
C SER A 313 3.01 5.47 10.17
N ASP A 314 3.52 5.77 8.97
CA ASP A 314 3.44 4.86 7.81
C ASP A 314 4.00 3.46 8.15
N ARG A 315 5.10 3.41 8.88
CA ARG A 315 5.72 2.15 9.29
C ARG A 315 4.77 1.30 10.14
N ASP A 316 4.16 1.88 11.15
CA ASP A 316 3.25 1.16 12.05
C ASP A 316 1.97 0.74 11.31
N ALA A 317 1.45 1.59 10.42
CA ALA A 317 0.32 1.30 9.56
C ALA A 317 0.60 0.08 8.66
N PHE A 318 1.73 0.09 7.94
CA PHE A 318 2.05 -0.96 6.98
C PHE A 318 2.44 -2.28 7.64
N LEU A 319 3.19 -2.25 8.73
CA LEU A 319 3.50 -3.45 9.50
C LEU A 319 2.23 -4.07 10.09
N THR A 320 1.29 -3.25 10.57
CA THR A 320 0.00 -3.73 11.10
C THR A 320 -0.88 -4.32 10.00
N ALA A 321 -0.94 -3.73 8.80
CA ALA A 321 -1.64 -4.30 7.65
C ALA A 321 -1.07 -5.68 7.26
N ARG A 322 0.26 -5.83 7.28
CA ARG A 322 0.95 -7.11 7.03
C ARG A 322 0.65 -8.14 8.11
N ARG A 323 0.57 -7.72 9.38
CA ARG A 323 0.15 -8.59 10.50
C ARG A 323 -1.28 -9.05 10.35
N LEU A 324 -2.23 -8.18 10.02
CA LEU A 324 -3.62 -8.54 9.73
C LEU A 324 -3.70 -9.65 8.68
N THR A 325 -2.93 -9.52 7.61
CA THR A 325 -2.89 -10.51 6.54
C THR A 325 -2.34 -11.86 7.01
N ARG A 326 -1.26 -11.86 7.79
CA ARG A 326 -0.57 -13.09 8.22
C ARG A 326 -1.23 -13.76 9.43
N GLU A 327 -1.77 -12.97 10.35
CA GLU A 327 -2.32 -13.45 11.61
C GLU A 327 -3.83 -13.73 11.51
N GLU A 328 -4.59 -12.92 10.77
CA GLU A 328 -6.05 -13.03 10.66
C GLU A 328 -6.53 -13.51 9.28
N GLY A 329 -5.63 -13.58 8.28
CA GLY A 329 -5.99 -13.95 6.91
C GLY A 329 -6.72 -12.83 6.14
N ILE A 330 -6.67 -11.59 6.61
CA ILE A 330 -7.43 -10.46 6.06
C ILE A 330 -6.46 -9.54 5.30
N LEU A 331 -6.51 -9.57 3.97
CA LEU A 331 -5.67 -8.77 3.09
C LEU A 331 -6.27 -7.37 2.90
N VAL A 332 -5.67 -6.35 3.52
CA VAL A 332 -6.19 -4.98 3.59
C VAL A 332 -5.19 -3.93 3.12
N GLY A 333 -5.66 -2.70 2.80
CA GLY A 333 -4.81 -1.56 2.50
C GLY A 333 -4.16 -0.93 3.73
N GLY A 334 -3.24 0.01 3.49
CA GLY A 334 -2.49 0.72 4.54
C GLY A 334 -3.38 1.46 5.53
N SER A 335 -4.45 2.09 5.05
CA SER A 335 -5.43 2.81 5.88
C SER A 335 -6.13 1.90 6.90
N SER A 336 -6.36 0.64 6.55
CA SER A 336 -6.89 -0.35 7.50
C SER A 336 -5.84 -0.76 8.54
N GLY A 337 -4.57 -0.78 8.14
CA GLY A 337 -3.46 -0.94 9.08
C GLY A 337 -3.36 0.22 10.07
N THR A 338 -3.53 1.46 9.61
CA THR A 338 -3.62 2.66 10.45
C THR A 338 -4.76 2.55 11.45
N ALA A 339 -5.98 2.20 10.99
CA ALA A 339 -7.14 2.04 11.86
C ALA A 339 -6.93 0.92 12.90
N MET A 340 -6.33 -0.21 12.49
CA MET A 340 -6.07 -1.31 13.40
C MET A 340 -4.99 -0.98 14.43
N PHE A 341 -3.91 -0.30 14.03
CA PHE A 341 -2.90 0.17 14.98
C PHE A 341 -3.53 1.09 16.04
N ALA A 342 -4.32 2.07 15.60
CA ALA A 342 -5.05 2.96 16.50
C ALA A 342 -5.98 2.19 17.44
N ALA A 343 -6.68 1.17 16.94
CA ALA A 343 -7.56 0.32 17.76
C ALA A 343 -6.79 -0.46 18.81
N LEU A 344 -5.61 -0.98 18.48
CA LEU A 344 -4.74 -1.68 19.45
C LEU A 344 -4.23 -0.71 20.53
N GLU A 345 -3.89 0.53 20.17
CA GLU A 345 -3.42 1.53 21.13
C GLU A 345 -4.53 1.88 22.14
N ILE A 346 -5.74 2.20 21.69
CA ILE A 346 -6.83 2.50 22.62
C ILE A 346 -7.27 1.27 23.44
N ALA A 347 -7.19 0.08 22.86
CA ALA A 347 -7.58 -1.16 23.53
C ALA A 347 -6.75 -1.48 24.79
N LYS A 348 -5.52 -0.96 24.88
CA LYS A 348 -4.67 -1.09 26.08
C LYS A 348 -5.29 -0.43 27.33
N GLU A 349 -6.09 0.59 27.12
CA GLU A 349 -6.72 1.39 28.19
C GLU A 349 -8.12 0.88 28.56
N LEU A 350 -8.72 0.02 27.73
CA LEU A 350 -10.11 -0.43 27.88
C LEU A 350 -10.22 -1.74 28.68
N ASP A 351 -11.37 -1.96 29.29
CA ASP A 351 -11.70 -3.19 30.00
C ASP A 351 -12.39 -4.23 29.08
N ASP A 352 -12.75 -5.38 29.63
CA ASP A 352 -13.38 -6.50 28.93
C ASP A 352 -14.84 -6.26 28.52
N ARG A 353 -15.48 -5.21 29.04
CA ARG A 353 -16.84 -4.80 28.67
C ARG A 353 -16.86 -4.02 27.36
N ALA A 354 -15.73 -3.49 26.93
CA ALA A 354 -15.67 -2.69 25.72
C ALA A 354 -15.75 -3.58 24.45
N LEU A 355 -16.51 -3.09 23.46
CA LEU A 355 -16.61 -3.63 22.12
C LEU A 355 -16.10 -2.58 21.12
N VAL A 356 -14.94 -2.84 20.54
CA VAL A 356 -14.26 -1.95 19.60
C VAL A 356 -14.51 -2.45 18.18
N VAL A 357 -15.14 -1.62 17.35
CA VAL A 357 -15.34 -1.88 15.92
C VAL A 357 -14.31 -1.10 15.12
N VAL A 358 -13.52 -1.78 14.31
CA VAL A 358 -12.51 -1.17 13.42
C VAL A 358 -12.97 -1.26 11.97
N LEU A 359 -12.95 -0.15 11.23
CA LEU A 359 -13.31 -0.14 9.81
C LEU A 359 -12.09 -0.47 8.94
N PHE A 360 -12.19 -1.55 8.15
CA PHE A 360 -11.20 -1.93 7.14
C PHE A 360 -11.68 -1.46 5.78
N ALA A 361 -11.17 -0.31 5.37
CA ALA A 361 -11.75 0.50 4.29
C ALA A 361 -11.60 -0.11 2.89
N ASP A 362 -10.49 -0.79 2.59
CA ASP A 362 -10.23 -1.35 1.26
C ASP A 362 -9.35 -2.59 1.28
N SER A 363 -9.26 -3.24 0.09
CA SER A 363 -8.48 -4.45 -0.12
C SER A 363 -7.00 -4.15 -0.33
N GLY A 364 -6.14 -5.01 0.21
CA GLY A 364 -4.69 -4.99 -0.02
C GLY A 364 -4.25 -5.33 -1.44
N ARG A 365 -5.17 -5.81 -2.29
CA ARG A 365 -4.86 -6.19 -3.69
C ARG A 365 -4.26 -5.05 -4.52
N SER A 366 -4.66 -3.81 -4.23
CA SER A 366 -4.14 -2.61 -4.91
C SER A 366 -2.76 -2.16 -4.40
N TYR A 367 -2.17 -2.87 -3.45
CA TYR A 367 -0.92 -2.49 -2.77
C TYR A 367 0.13 -3.61 -2.76
N LEU A 368 -0.01 -4.63 -3.62
CA LEU A 368 0.92 -5.77 -3.67
C LEU A 368 2.32 -5.36 -4.08
N SER A 369 2.46 -4.35 -4.93
CA SER A 369 3.74 -3.79 -5.35
C SER A 369 4.36 -2.81 -4.33
N LYS A 370 3.63 -2.46 -3.25
CA LYS A 370 4.03 -1.51 -2.21
C LYS A 370 4.15 -2.21 -0.86
N ILE A 371 3.15 -2.04 0.02
CA ILE A 371 3.20 -2.52 1.43
C ILE A 371 3.36 -4.04 1.58
N TYR A 372 3.07 -4.82 0.54
CA TYR A 372 3.26 -6.27 0.53
C TYR A 372 4.52 -6.72 -0.23
N ASN A 373 5.28 -5.79 -0.80
CA ASN A 373 6.58 -6.02 -1.41
C ASN A 373 7.69 -5.68 -0.41
N ASP A 374 8.50 -6.67 -0.03
CA ASP A 374 9.57 -6.47 0.96
C ASP A 374 10.65 -5.51 0.47
N GLU A 375 10.94 -5.49 -0.84
CA GLU A 375 11.92 -4.57 -1.40
C GLU A 375 11.44 -3.12 -1.28
N TRP A 376 10.18 -2.85 -1.68
CA TRP A 376 9.58 -1.52 -1.52
C TRP A 376 9.55 -1.09 -0.06
N MET A 377 9.22 -1.99 0.87
CA MET A 377 9.19 -1.71 2.31
C MET A 377 10.59 -1.35 2.86
N ARG A 378 11.65 -2.01 2.38
CA ARG A 378 13.04 -1.68 2.75
C ARG A 378 13.50 -0.36 2.16
N GLN A 379 13.22 -0.12 0.87
CA GLN A 379 13.56 1.15 0.18
C GLN A 379 12.94 2.37 0.85
N ASN A 380 11.84 2.18 1.56
CA ASN A 380 11.15 3.23 2.31
C ASN A 380 11.45 3.20 3.83
N GLY A 381 12.39 2.37 4.31
CA GLY A 381 12.79 2.31 5.71
C GLY A 381 11.75 1.66 6.65
N PHE A 382 10.76 0.93 6.12
CA PHE A 382 9.70 0.30 6.93
C PHE A 382 10.04 -1.11 7.40
N LEU A 383 10.97 -1.79 6.73
CA LEU A 383 11.55 -3.07 7.17
C LEU A 383 13.04 -2.90 7.39
N GLY A 384 13.50 -3.28 8.56
CA GLY A 384 14.93 -3.39 8.86
C GLY A 384 15.60 -4.54 8.10
N PHE A 385 16.89 -4.61 8.14
CA PHE A 385 17.65 -5.75 7.61
C PHE A 385 17.35 -7.01 8.44
N VAL A 386 17.32 -8.15 7.76
CA VAL A 386 16.95 -9.45 8.38
C VAL A 386 17.99 -9.92 9.40
N VAL A 387 19.22 -9.39 9.32
CA VAL A 387 20.33 -9.74 10.21
C VAL A 387 20.72 -8.50 11.01
N PRO A 388 20.72 -8.56 12.35
CA PRO A 388 21.34 -7.52 13.16
C PRO A 388 22.81 -7.41 12.78
N ALA A 389 23.18 -6.33 12.15
CA ALA A 389 24.55 -6.07 11.72
C ALA A 389 24.88 -4.59 11.95
N THR A 390 26.12 -4.32 12.24
CA THR A 390 26.64 -2.97 12.39
C THR A 390 27.41 -2.53 11.15
N VAL A 391 27.65 -1.24 11.03
CA VAL A 391 28.55 -0.67 10.02
C VAL A 391 29.92 -1.34 10.09
N GLY A 392 30.39 -1.66 11.30
CA GLY A 392 31.65 -2.37 11.54
C GLY A 392 31.69 -3.78 10.96
N ASP A 393 30.55 -4.46 10.83
CA ASP A 393 30.50 -5.79 10.22
C ASP A 393 30.63 -5.69 8.71
N VAL A 394 30.08 -4.65 8.07
CA VAL A 394 30.29 -4.36 6.63
C VAL A 394 31.76 -4.07 6.35
N VAL A 395 32.44 -3.32 7.22
CA VAL A 395 33.87 -3.02 7.07
C VAL A 395 34.74 -4.28 7.20
N LYS A 396 34.40 -5.20 8.12
CA LYS A 396 35.16 -6.45 8.36
C LYS A 396 35.01 -7.46 7.22
N ASP A 397 33.89 -7.48 6.52
CA ASP A 397 33.62 -8.43 5.43
C ASP A 397 34.46 -8.14 4.17
N ARG A 398 35.17 -7.02 4.13
CA ARG A 398 36.09 -6.66 3.06
C ARG A 398 37.40 -7.43 3.17
N VAL A 399 37.62 -8.36 2.27
CA VAL A 399 38.87 -9.11 2.16
C VAL A 399 39.80 -8.44 1.16
N GLY A 400 41.01 -8.01 1.60
CA GLY A 400 42.08 -7.60 0.69
C GLY A 400 42.14 -6.12 0.32
N THR A 401 41.32 -5.24 0.88
CA THR A 401 41.46 -3.79 0.72
C THR A 401 42.37 -3.20 1.81
N PRO A 402 43.31 -2.29 1.45
CA PRO A 402 44.09 -1.58 2.46
C PRO A 402 43.18 -0.75 3.36
N GLU A 403 43.66 -0.45 4.57
CA GLU A 403 43.11 0.59 5.42
C GLU A 403 42.91 1.88 4.61
N LEU A 404 42.08 2.78 5.05
CA LEU A 404 41.61 3.98 4.37
C LEU A 404 42.66 4.63 3.44
N ILE A 405 42.36 4.70 2.12
CA ILE A 405 43.17 5.39 1.13
C ILE A 405 42.75 6.85 1.09
N THR A 406 43.71 7.77 1.26
CA THR A 406 43.50 9.20 1.22
C THR A 406 44.41 9.90 0.23
N VAL A 407 44.07 11.12 -0.15
CA VAL A 407 44.97 12.04 -0.88
C VAL A 407 45.04 13.36 -0.12
N SER A 408 46.22 14.03 -0.17
CA SER A 408 46.33 15.38 0.37
C SER A 408 45.68 16.39 -0.57
N LYS A 409 45.08 17.46 -0.01
CA LYS A 409 44.55 18.58 -0.80
C LYS A 409 45.59 19.27 -1.69
N ASP A 410 46.87 19.17 -1.30
CA ASP A 410 47.99 19.79 -2.01
C ASP A 410 48.58 18.91 -3.15
N GLN A 411 48.19 17.63 -3.25
CA GLN A 411 48.56 16.76 -4.35
C GLN A 411 47.86 17.19 -5.64
N SER A 412 48.42 16.79 -6.80
CA SER A 412 47.78 17.06 -8.09
C SER A 412 46.55 16.17 -8.32
N VAL A 413 45.60 16.66 -9.09
CA VAL A 413 44.44 15.89 -9.54
C VAL A 413 44.89 14.63 -10.27
N ARG A 414 46.00 14.68 -11.06
CA ARG A 414 46.63 13.50 -11.69
C ARG A 414 46.95 12.43 -10.67
N SER A 415 47.59 12.81 -9.54
CA SER A 415 47.94 11.87 -8.47
C SER A 415 46.68 11.21 -7.86
N ALA A 416 45.58 11.95 -7.72
CA ALA A 416 44.31 11.39 -7.26
C ALA A 416 43.71 10.39 -8.27
N ILE A 417 43.79 10.70 -9.57
CA ILE A 417 43.35 9.78 -10.65
C ILE A 417 44.17 8.51 -10.63
N ASP A 418 45.51 8.62 -10.57
CA ASP A 418 46.43 7.48 -10.51
C ASP A 418 46.16 6.60 -9.28
N THR A 419 45.82 7.22 -8.16
CA THR A 419 45.43 6.52 -6.92
C THR A 419 44.12 5.76 -7.11
N MET A 420 43.10 6.39 -7.70
CA MET A 420 41.82 5.71 -8.01
C MET A 420 42.04 4.50 -8.91
N GLN A 421 42.80 4.66 -9.98
CA GLN A 421 43.09 3.57 -10.92
C GLN A 421 43.90 2.43 -10.28
N ARG A 422 44.92 2.78 -9.48
CA ARG A 422 45.77 1.78 -8.79
C ARG A 422 45.01 0.89 -7.86
N TYR A 423 44.05 1.45 -7.13
CA TYR A 423 43.29 0.74 -6.09
C TYR A 423 41.88 0.32 -6.54
N GLY A 424 41.47 0.67 -7.77
CA GLY A 424 40.15 0.34 -8.29
C GLY A 424 39.02 0.99 -7.49
N ILE A 425 39.23 2.21 -6.99
CA ILE A 425 38.29 2.94 -6.16
C ILE A 425 37.79 4.21 -6.89
N SER A 426 36.54 4.55 -6.66
CA SER A 426 35.88 5.70 -7.32
C SER A 426 35.62 6.89 -6.37
N GLN A 427 35.94 6.75 -5.09
CA GLN A 427 35.84 7.79 -4.07
C GLN A 427 37.05 7.79 -3.16
N ILE A 428 37.61 8.98 -2.88
CA ILE A 428 38.76 9.15 -2.00
C ILE A 428 38.51 10.33 -1.04
N PRO A 429 38.67 10.15 0.28
CA PRO A 429 38.70 11.27 1.23
C PRO A 429 39.97 12.11 1.02
N VAL A 430 39.81 13.43 1.15
CA VAL A 430 40.90 14.39 1.05
C VAL A 430 41.31 14.84 2.46
N THR A 431 42.61 14.78 2.74
CA THR A 431 43.19 15.24 4.02
C THR A 431 43.96 16.54 3.85
N SER A 432 44.22 17.21 4.94
CA SER A 432 45.01 18.44 4.92
C SER A 432 46.49 18.18 4.58
N ASP A 433 47.08 17.07 5.06
CA ASP A 433 48.54 16.81 4.96
C ASP A 433 48.90 15.39 4.45
N GLY A 434 47.87 14.59 4.08
CA GLY A 434 48.05 13.23 3.59
C GLY A 434 47.87 12.15 4.66
N ALA A 435 47.73 12.50 5.93
CA ALA A 435 47.46 11.60 7.02
C ALA A 435 46.01 11.79 7.56
N ALA A 436 45.34 10.69 7.90
CA ALA A 436 44.00 10.68 8.49
C ALA A 436 44.05 10.03 9.87
N GLY A 437 44.48 10.79 10.90
CA GLY A 437 44.52 10.33 12.29
C GLY A 437 43.15 10.40 12.95
N THR A 438 42.35 11.41 12.61
CA THR A 438 41.00 11.64 13.12
C THR A 438 40.03 11.99 11.98
N VAL A 439 38.75 11.93 12.27
CA VAL A 439 37.70 12.33 11.30
C VAL A 439 37.85 13.80 10.88
N THR A 440 38.33 14.66 11.77
CA THR A 440 38.52 16.09 11.52
C THR A 440 39.68 16.38 10.56
N ASP A 441 40.59 15.44 10.32
CA ASP A 441 41.67 15.59 9.34
C ASP A 441 41.15 15.46 7.90
N ILE A 442 39.94 14.94 7.70
CA ILE A 442 39.27 14.82 6.41
C ILE A 442 38.59 16.15 6.08
N VAL A 443 39.21 16.90 5.17
CA VAL A 443 38.78 18.26 4.78
C VAL A 443 37.91 18.28 3.51
N GLY A 444 37.82 17.15 2.77
CA GLY A 444 37.04 17.05 1.56
C GLY A 444 36.91 15.63 1.04
N SER A 445 36.37 15.51 -0.16
CA SER A 445 36.26 14.26 -0.91
C SER A 445 36.50 14.48 -2.39
N VAL A 446 36.96 13.44 -3.09
CA VAL A 446 37.04 13.40 -4.57
C VAL A 446 36.25 12.20 -5.05
N GLN A 447 35.43 12.42 -6.07
CA GLN A 447 34.59 11.41 -6.70
C GLN A 447 34.94 11.30 -8.18
N GLU A 448 35.14 10.08 -8.68
CA GLU A 448 35.48 9.81 -10.09
C GLU A 448 34.49 10.50 -11.04
N LYS A 449 33.20 10.39 -10.80
CA LYS A 449 32.15 10.96 -11.65
C LYS A 449 32.27 12.48 -11.79
N THR A 450 32.41 13.20 -10.68
CA THR A 450 32.49 14.66 -10.66
C THR A 450 33.82 15.14 -11.24
N MET A 451 34.89 14.43 -10.90
CA MET A 451 36.22 14.73 -11.43
C MET A 451 36.30 14.54 -12.94
N LEU A 452 35.70 13.47 -13.47
CA LEU A 452 35.62 13.24 -14.93
C LEU A 452 34.92 14.41 -15.62
N ASP A 453 33.76 14.88 -15.12
CA ASP A 453 33.05 16.00 -15.74
C ASP A 453 33.86 17.29 -15.70
N ARG A 454 34.53 17.61 -14.57
CA ARG A 454 35.35 18.81 -14.42
C ARG A 454 36.60 18.77 -15.34
N VAL A 455 37.32 17.66 -15.32
CA VAL A 455 38.54 17.50 -16.15
C VAL A 455 38.21 17.47 -17.66
N PHE A 456 37.07 16.86 -18.03
CA PHE A 456 36.60 16.86 -19.42
C PHE A 456 36.32 18.29 -19.93
N ARG A 457 35.75 19.14 -19.08
CA ARG A 457 35.44 20.55 -19.42
C ARG A 457 36.67 21.45 -19.39
N GLU A 458 37.61 21.17 -18.49
CA GLU A 458 38.83 21.95 -18.27
C GLU A 458 40.02 21.01 -18.08
N PRO A 459 40.65 20.54 -19.18
CA PRO A 459 41.75 19.56 -19.11
C PRO A 459 42.96 20.00 -18.29
N ALA A 460 43.22 21.31 -18.16
CA ALA A 460 44.31 21.85 -17.37
C ALA A 460 44.19 21.53 -15.86
N LEU A 461 43.00 21.23 -15.37
CA LEU A 461 42.77 20.83 -13.99
C LEU A 461 43.53 19.59 -13.53
N VAL A 462 43.95 18.74 -14.48
CA VAL A 462 44.73 17.52 -14.16
C VAL A 462 46.03 17.84 -13.45
N ASP A 463 46.67 18.95 -13.75
CA ASP A 463 47.94 19.38 -13.16
C ASP A 463 47.78 20.31 -11.97
N GLU A 464 46.53 20.69 -11.65
CA GLU A 464 46.19 21.53 -10.51
C GLU A 464 46.06 20.70 -9.22
N ARG A 465 45.98 21.40 -8.05
CA ARG A 465 45.83 20.77 -6.74
C ARG A 465 44.43 20.18 -6.58
N VAL A 466 44.33 19.10 -5.82
CA VAL A 466 43.06 18.45 -5.43
C VAL A 466 42.10 19.42 -4.79
N GLU A 467 42.60 20.39 -4.01
CA GLU A 467 41.79 21.44 -3.36
C GLU A 467 40.86 22.19 -4.36
N ARG A 468 41.25 22.33 -5.63
CA ARG A 468 40.43 23.01 -6.65
C ARG A 468 39.23 22.18 -7.13
N VAL A 469 39.27 20.86 -6.96
CA VAL A 469 38.26 19.94 -7.49
C VAL A 469 37.54 19.16 -6.40
N MET A 470 38.02 19.20 -5.16
CA MET A 470 37.40 18.48 -4.05
C MET A 470 36.00 19.02 -3.73
N GLU A 471 35.20 18.14 -3.16
CA GLU A 471 33.86 18.41 -2.65
C GLU A 471 33.86 18.34 -1.11
N ALA A 472 32.70 18.57 -0.49
CA ALA A 472 32.54 18.41 0.95
C ALA A 472 32.94 16.99 1.41
N PRO A 473 33.40 16.81 2.64
CA PRO A 473 33.68 15.50 3.20
C PRO A 473 32.45 14.58 3.12
N PHE A 474 32.71 13.28 3.01
CA PHE A 474 31.65 12.29 3.09
C PHE A 474 30.95 12.32 4.45
N PRO A 475 29.63 12.11 4.54
CA PRO A 475 28.96 11.95 5.83
C PRO A 475 29.58 10.82 6.65
N VAL A 476 29.64 11.02 7.98
CA VAL A 476 30.31 10.09 8.91
C VAL A 476 29.30 9.16 9.55
N VAL A 477 29.62 7.87 9.60
CA VAL A 477 28.89 6.85 10.36
C VAL A 477 29.84 6.14 11.32
N GLN A 478 29.35 5.78 12.51
CA GLN A 478 30.17 5.05 13.47
C GLN A 478 30.15 3.54 13.18
N ALA A 479 31.25 2.87 13.44
CA ALA A 479 31.32 1.41 13.29
C ALA A 479 30.28 0.65 14.14
N THR A 480 29.79 1.28 15.22
CA THR A 480 28.75 0.76 16.10
C THR A 480 27.32 1.07 15.63
N ASP A 481 27.16 1.93 14.63
CA ASP A 481 25.84 2.25 14.10
C ASP A 481 25.21 1.02 13.45
N ASP A 482 23.86 0.96 13.48
CA ASP A 482 23.10 -0.07 12.79
C ASP A 482 23.27 0.06 11.26
N ILE A 483 23.34 -1.06 10.56
CA ILE A 483 23.41 -1.12 9.10
C ILE A 483 22.25 -0.40 8.44
N GLU A 484 21.11 -0.27 9.12
CA GLU A 484 19.96 0.49 8.64
C GLU A 484 20.30 1.96 8.40
N ARG A 485 21.08 2.58 9.30
CA ARG A 485 21.56 3.96 9.12
C ARG A 485 22.43 4.08 7.88
N LEU A 486 23.35 3.12 7.67
CA LEU A 486 24.18 3.07 6.45
C LEU A 486 23.31 2.99 5.18
N TYR A 487 22.28 2.15 5.21
CA TYR A 487 21.35 2.02 4.09
C TYR A 487 20.57 3.33 3.81
N GLN A 488 20.05 3.97 4.84
CA GLN A 488 19.27 5.22 4.71
C GLN A 488 20.11 6.34 4.10
N GLU A 489 21.33 6.56 4.57
CA GLU A 489 22.23 7.58 4.05
C GLU A 489 22.62 7.33 2.57
N LEU A 490 22.99 6.09 2.24
CA LEU A 490 23.35 5.72 0.86
C LEU A 490 22.14 5.78 -0.10
N SER A 491 20.95 5.39 0.37
CA SER A 491 19.71 5.48 -0.42
C SER A 491 19.22 6.90 -0.57
N GLY A 492 19.48 7.76 0.42
CA GLY A 492 19.18 9.19 0.44
C GLY A 492 20.02 10.01 -0.54
N GLY A 493 21.01 9.39 -1.19
CA GLY A 493 21.79 10.04 -2.25
C GLY A 493 23.27 10.26 -1.92
N ALA A 494 23.73 9.93 -0.72
CA ALA A 494 25.16 9.99 -0.41
C ALA A 494 25.94 9.08 -1.37
N PRO A 495 27.01 9.58 -2.00
CA PRO A 495 27.83 8.77 -2.94
C PRO A 495 28.64 7.70 -2.22
N ALA A 496 29.07 8.00 -1.01
CA ALA A 496 29.78 7.14 -0.09
C ALA A 496 29.68 7.68 1.34
N LEU A 497 30.03 6.87 2.35
CA LEU A 497 30.09 7.26 3.74
C LEU A 497 31.47 6.97 4.32
N LEU A 498 31.93 7.81 5.22
CA LEU A 498 33.16 7.60 6.00
C LEU A 498 32.82 6.83 7.26
N ALA A 499 33.24 5.57 7.35
CA ALA A 499 33.12 4.81 8.59
C ALA A 499 34.24 5.19 9.58
N ALA A 500 33.86 5.45 10.84
CA ALA A 500 34.77 5.81 11.90
C ALA A 500 34.62 4.87 13.12
N ARG A 501 35.68 4.72 13.89
CA ARG A 501 35.72 4.04 15.19
C ARG A 501 36.47 4.92 16.16
N ASP A 502 35.81 5.36 17.23
CA ASP A 502 36.40 6.22 18.28
C ASP A 502 37.11 7.43 17.65
N ASP A 503 36.42 8.15 16.76
CA ASP A 503 36.90 9.32 16.01
C ASP A 503 38.03 9.04 14.98
N ARG A 504 38.43 7.78 14.81
CA ARG A 504 39.38 7.39 13.76
C ARG A 504 38.68 6.93 12.50
N PRO A 505 38.95 7.51 11.35
CA PRO A 505 38.39 7.05 10.09
C PRO A 505 38.98 5.68 9.73
N VAL A 506 38.14 4.69 9.39
CA VAL A 506 38.57 3.32 9.16
C VAL A 506 38.33 2.85 7.73
N SER A 507 37.30 3.35 7.05
CA SER A 507 36.97 2.94 5.67
C SER A 507 36.00 3.90 5.01
N ILE A 508 35.97 3.86 3.67
CA ILE A 508 34.86 4.41 2.87
C ILE A 508 33.93 3.28 2.51
N ILE A 509 32.63 3.47 2.70
CA ILE A 509 31.58 2.50 2.37
C ILE A 509 30.71 3.07 1.27
N THR A 510 30.51 2.28 0.21
CA THR A 510 29.69 2.61 -0.94
C THR A 510 28.43 1.72 -1.02
N LYS A 511 27.56 2.00 -1.98
CA LYS A 511 26.40 1.12 -2.29
C LYS A 511 26.85 -0.30 -2.69
N ALA A 512 27.99 -0.42 -3.37
CA ALA A 512 28.52 -1.72 -3.79
C ALA A 512 28.93 -2.58 -2.59
N ASP A 513 29.58 -1.99 -1.60
CA ASP A 513 30.01 -2.69 -0.38
C ASP A 513 28.82 -3.20 0.43
N LEU A 514 27.77 -2.37 0.55
CA LEU A 514 26.54 -2.79 1.22
C LEU A 514 25.83 -3.92 0.49
N LEU A 515 25.79 -3.86 -0.85
CA LEU A 515 25.20 -4.94 -1.66
C LEU A 515 25.97 -6.24 -1.54
N GLU A 516 27.32 -6.17 -1.55
CA GLU A 516 28.19 -7.33 -1.38
C GLU A 516 27.99 -7.98 0.00
N PHE A 517 27.99 -7.19 1.06
CA PHE A 517 27.72 -7.65 2.43
C PHE A 517 26.37 -8.38 2.52
N VAL A 518 25.29 -7.78 2.02
CA VAL A 518 23.95 -8.39 2.03
C VAL A 518 23.92 -9.68 1.21
N ALA A 519 24.65 -9.76 0.08
CA ALA A 519 24.72 -10.95 -0.74
C ALA A 519 25.47 -12.10 -0.02
N HIS A 520 26.56 -11.79 0.71
CA HIS A 520 27.33 -12.77 1.49
C HIS A 520 26.52 -13.32 2.67
N GLN A 521 25.81 -12.47 3.41
CA GLN A 521 24.95 -12.89 4.52
C GLN A 521 23.85 -13.88 4.08
N ARG A 522 23.32 -13.74 2.85
CA ARG A 522 22.35 -14.70 2.29
C ARG A 522 22.96 -16.04 1.90
N ARG A 523 24.26 -16.10 1.60
CA ARG A 523 24.94 -17.37 1.28
C ARG A 523 25.29 -18.18 2.53
N GLY A 524 25.54 -17.50 3.65
CA GLY A 524 25.84 -18.15 4.95
C GLY A 524 24.59 -18.63 5.72
N ALA A 525 23.38 -18.22 5.32
CA ALA A 525 22.11 -18.59 5.95
C ALA A 525 21.40 -19.79 5.25
N ARG A 526 22.04 -20.42 4.27
CA ARG A 526 21.63 -21.70 3.64
C ARG A 526 22.54 -22.80 4.14
#